data_14ce6071e2cd37622482a47c5addf6cb
#
_entry.id   14ce6071e2cd37622482a47c5addf6cb
#
_cell.length_a   1.000
_cell.length_b   1.000
_cell.length_c   1.000
_cell.angle_alpha   90.00
_cell.angle_beta   90.00
_cell.angle_gamma   90.00
#
_symmetry.space_group_name_H-M   'P 1'
#
loop_
_entity.id
_entity.type
_entity.pdbx_description
1 polymer ?
#
loop_
_entity_poly.entity_id
_entity_poly.type
_entity_poly.pdbx_seq_one_letter_code
_entity_poly.pdbx_strand_id
1 'polypeptide(L)'
;MVEDEPYKVHPNCIVGRNCTQGVCRIEVDPENDMTATFEKIGIECVTNKKIPESLERCQRIKIDPFNQGFNHMEDKKYLKNLDMNSLRLCFQVFIPGAEPGDYIAGPTVVSDVVKDKRVHERLKIIDISDNFATVKGNKKIIMFTTKVNKDDIEVHFAFGHSKFYFLFQNF
;
A
#
# COMPACT_ATOMS: atom_id res chain seq x y z
N MET A 1 -24.96 -10.24 -4.19
CA MET A 1 -24.13 -9.14 -4.73
C MET A 1 -23.55 -8.47 -3.51
N VAL A 2 -22.24 -8.59 -3.30
CA VAL A 2 -21.55 -7.79 -2.30
C VAL A 2 -21.51 -6.40 -2.91
N GLU A 3 -22.23 -5.43 -2.33
CA GLU A 3 -22.07 -4.04 -2.69
C GLU A 3 -20.60 -3.71 -2.44
N ASP A 4 -19.87 -3.35 -3.50
CA ASP A 4 -18.49 -2.89 -3.36
C ASP A 4 -18.51 -1.65 -2.45
N GLU A 5 -17.81 -1.74 -1.32
CA GLU A 5 -17.67 -0.59 -0.44
C GLU A 5 -17.06 0.58 -1.24
N PRO A 6 -17.62 1.80 -1.09
CA PRO A 6 -17.15 2.95 -1.85
C PRO A 6 -15.69 3.27 -1.51
N TYR A 7 -14.95 3.75 -2.50
CA TYR A 7 -13.54 4.17 -2.31
C TYR A 7 -13.46 5.35 -1.36
N LYS A 8 -12.61 5.22 -0.35
CA LYS A 8 -12.32 6.24 0.66
C LYS A 8 -10.90 6.75 0.52
N VAL A 9 -10.68 7.98 0.99
CA VAL A 9 -9.34 8.60 0.95
C VAL A 9 -8.36 7.79 1.80
N HIS A 10 -7.18 7.54 1.24
CA HIS A 10 -6.09 6.79 1.89
C HIS A 10 -5.06 7.75 2.49
N PRO A 11 -4.47 7.44 3.67
CA PRO A 11 -3.48 8.32 4.31
C PRO A 11 -2.14 8.40 3.57
N ASN A 12 -1.74 7.37 2.80
CA ASN A 12 -0.54 7.45 1.99
C ASN A 12 -0.71 8.46 0.86
N CYS A 13 0.34 9.23 0.57
CA CYS A 13 0.30 10.31 -0.40
C CYS A 13 1.15 10.02 -1.62
N ILE A 14 0.71 10.51 -2.78
CA ILE A 14 1.54 10.54 -3.97
C ILE A 14 2.54 11.70 -3.82
N VAL A 15 3.81 11.42 -4.11
CA VAL A 15 4.90 12.39 -4.13
C VAL A 15 5.66 12.28 -5.43
N GLY A 16 6.31 13.35 -5.83
CA GLY A 16 7.14 13.37 -7.02
C GLY A 16 7.04 14.67 -7.79
N ARG A 17 7.47 14.63 -9.05
CA ARG A 17 7.42 15.79 -9.93
C ARG A 17 5.97 16.17 -10.23
N ASN A 18 5.66 17.46 -10.21
CA ASN A 18 4.31 17.99 -10.42
C ASN A 18 3.26 17.52 -9.38
N CYS A 19 3.73 17.03 -8.22
CA CYS A 19 2.86 16.61 -7.13
C CYS A 19 2.93 17.60 -5.97
N THR A 20 1.78 18.02 -5.49
CA THR A 20 1.65 18.90 -4.32
C THR A 20 0.60 18.33 -3.38
N GLN A 21 0.95 18.08 -2.13
CA GLN A 21 0.04 17.60 -1.09
C GLN A 21 -0.72 16.31 -1.47
N GLY A 22 -0.07 15.39 -2.20
CA GLY A 22 -0.69 14.11 -2.59
C GLY A 22 -1.51 14.17 -3.89
N VAL A 23 -1.48 15.29 -4.61
CA VAL A 23 -2.12 15.47 -5.91
C VAL A 23 -1.09 15.82 -6.96
N CYS A 24 -1.04 15.05 -8.03
CA CYS A 24 -0.19 15.33 -9.18
C CYS A 24 -1.04 15.91 -10.30
N ARG A 25 -0.59 17.00 -10.89
CA ARG A 25 -1.28 17.68 -11.99
C ARG A 25 -0.37 17.79 -13.20
N ILE A 26 -0.89 17.43 -14.35
CA ILE A 26 -0.21 17.54 -15.65
C ILE A 26 -1.20 18.18 -16.64
N GLU A 27 -0.73 19.17 -17.36
CA GLU A 27 -1.44 19.69 -18.51
C GLU A 27 -1.20 18.78 -19.70
N VAL A 28 -2.26 18.44 -20.40
CA VAL A 28 -2.25 17.59 -21.60
C VAL A 28 -2.56 18.46 -22.80
N ASP A 29 -1.68 18.41 -23.79
CA ASP A 29 -1.88 19.08 -25.06
C ASP A 29 -2.77 18.23 -25.96
N PRO A 30 -3.94 18.73 -26.41
CA PRO A 30 -4.81 18.02 -27.34
C PRO A 30 -4.13 17.66 -28.68
N GLU A 31 -3.13 18.42 -29.09
CA GLU A 31 -2.39 18.19 -30.34
C GLU A 31 -1.35 17.05 -30.18
N ASN A 32 -1.06 16.65 -28.94
CA ASN A 32 -0.03 15.67 -28.62
C ASN A 32 -0.62 14.37 -28.03
N ASP A 33 -1.49 13.71 -28.78
CA ASP A 33 -2.06 12.38 -28.53
C ASP A 33 -2.86 12.24 -27.22
N MET A 34 -3.26 13.33 -26.58
CA MET A 34 -4.05 13.34 -25.33
C MET A 34 -3.48 12.43 -24.21
N THR A 35 -2.16 12.22 -24.21
CA THR A 35 -1.48 11.32 -23.28
C THR A 35 -0.85 12.08 -22.13
N ALA A 36 -1.21 11.74 -20.90
CA ALA A 36 -0.60 12.26 -19.68
C ALA A 36 0.46 11.27 -19.15
N THR A 37 1.73 11.69 -19.09
CA THR A 37 2.80 10.87 -18.53
C THR A 37 3.23 11.40 -17.18
N PHE A 38 3.04 10.59 -16.12
CA PHE A 38 3.46 10.90 -14.77
C PHE A 38 4.84 10.30 -14.50
N GLU A 39 5.87 11.14 -14.58
CA GLU A 39 7.26 10.72 -14.37
C GLU A 39 7.67 10.87 -12.89
N LYS A 40 8.51 9.94 -12.44
CA LYS A 40 9.16 9.99 -11.11
C LYS A 40 8.16 10.22 -9.96
N ILE A 41 7.01 9.59 -10.06
CA ILE A 41 6.06 9.56 -8.95
C ILE A 41 6.37 8.39 -8.01
N GLY A 42 6.09 8.57 -6.75
CA GLY A 42 6.20 7.56 -5.70
C GLY A 42 5.05 7.67 -4.72
N ILE A 43 4.93 6.68 -3.85
CA ILE A 43 3.97 6.69 -2.75
C ILE A 43 4.75 6.84 -1.46
N GLU A 44 4.51 7.94 -0.75
CA GLU A 44 5.01 8.16 0.60
C GLU A 44 4.14 7.37 1.57
N CYS A 45 4.71 6.30 2.14
CA CYS A 45 4.04 5.50 3.14
C CYS A 45 4.07 6.20 4.50
N VAL A 46 2.90 6.45 5.04
CA VAL A 46 2.74 7.11 6.33
C VAL A 46 2.84 6.09 7.46
N THR A 47 3.57 6.41 8.52
CA THR A 47 3.60 5.58 9.73
C THR A 47 2.30 5.70 10.51
N ASN A 48 1.92 4.67 11.27
CA ASN A 48 0.69 4.66 12.06
C ASN A 48 0.50 5.89 12.96
N LYS A 49 1.60 6.44 13.50
CA LYS A 49 1.57 7.65 14.32
C LYS A 49 1.19 8.91 13.54
N LYS A 50 1.47 8.96 12.24
CA LYS A 50 1.22 10.11 11.36
C LYS A 50 -0.07 9.97 10.54
N ILE A 51 -0.81 8.87 10.66
CA ILE A 51 -2.07 8.68 9.94
C ILE A 51 -3.06 9.84 10.20
N PRO A 52 -3.34 10.25 11.46
CA PRO A 52 -4.28 11.34 11.71
C PRO A 52 -3.87 12.65 11.01
N GLU A 53 -2.60 13.03 11.12
CA GLU A 53 -2.06 14.23 10.47
C GLU A 53 -2.21 14.19 8.94
N SER A 54 -1.93 13.02 8.34
CA SER A 54 -2.05 12.84 6.90
C SER A 54 -3.51 12.94 6.42
N LEU A 55 -4.43 12.36 7.18
CA LEU A 55 -5.85 12.43 6.86
C LEU A 55 -6.42 13.85 7.03
N GLU A 56 -6.01 14.59 8.07
CA GLU A 56 -6.35 16.01 8.22
C GLU A 56 -5.85 16.85 7.05
N ARG A 57 -4.67 16.53 6.53
CA ARG A 57 -4.13 17.16 5.31
C ARG A 57 -5.04 16.88 4.12
N CYS A 58 -5.44 15.63 3.90
CA CYS A 58 -6.37 15.25 2.83
C CYS A 58 -7.70 15.98 2.95
N GLN A 59 -8.25 16.08 4.16
CA GLN A 59 -9.48 16.83 4.44
C GLN A 59 -9.35 18.32 4.10
N ARG A 60 -8.22 18.94 4.41
CA ARG A 60 -7.95 20.35 4.11
C ARG A 60 -7.95 20.65 2.62
N ILE A 61 -7.41 19.73 1.81
CA ILE A 61 -7.38 19.86 0.34
C ILE A 61 -8.74 19.52 -0.28
N LYS A 62 -9.67 18.95 0.46
CA LYS A 62 -11.04 18.61 0.03
C LYS A 62 -11.08 17.71 -1.21
N ILE A 63 -10.12 16.81 -1.37
CA ILE A 63 -10.11 15.87 -2.48
C ILE A 63 -10.89 14.62 -2.09
N ASP A 64 -12.11 14.57 -2.54
CA ASP A 64 -13.05 13.47 -2.34
C ASP A 64 -13.82 13.19 -3.63
N PRO A 65 -13.18 12.58 -4.64
CA PRO A 65 -13.78 12.39 -5.95
C PRO A 65 -15.02 11.48 -5.95
N PHE A 66 -15.26 10.75 -4.88
CA PHE A 66 -16.41 9.86 -4.72
C PHE A 66 -17.47 10.38 -3.73
N ASN A 67 -17.30 11.60 -3.21
CA ASN A 67 -18.21 12.23 -2.25
C ASN A 67 -18.52 11.37 -1.00
N GLN A 68 -17.52 10.62 -0.51
CA GLN A 68 -17.69 9.75 0.66
C GLN A 68 -17.51 10.50 1.99
N GLY A 69 -17.04 11.74 1.91
CA GLY A 69 -16.72 12.54 3.09
C GLY A 69 -15.50 12.01 3.85
N PHE A 70 -15.27 12.57 5.02
CA PHE A 70 -14.07 12.30 5.81
C PHE A 70 -14.38 11.72 7.21
N ASN A 71 -15.62 11.36 7.50
CA ASN A 71 -16.04 10.84 8.81
C ASN A 71 -15.34 9.52 9.20
N HIS A 72 -14.94 8.72 8.20
CA HIS A 72 -14.18 7.49 8.42
C HIS A 72 -12.82 7.71 9.08
N MET A 73 -12.29 8.94 9.04
CA MET A 73 -11.03 9.31 9.67
C MET A 73 -11.09 9.32 11.19
N GLU A 74 -12.28 9.48 11.76
CA GLU A 74 -12.54 9.46 13.20
C GLU A 74 -12.80 8.05 13.71
N ASP A 75 -13.09 7.11 12.82
CA ASP A 75 -13.38 5.72 13.18
C ASP A 75 -12.09 4.93 13.46
N LYS A 76 -11.81 4.73 14.75
CA LYS A 76 -10.66 3.94 15.22
C LYS A 76 -10.67 2.50 14.69
N LYS A 77 -11.84 1.91 14.47
CA LYS A 77 -11.97 0.55 13.95
C LYS A 77 -11.58 0.51 12.46
N TYR A 78 -12.00 1.51 11.70
CA TYR A 78 -11.59 1.67 10.31
C TYR A 78 -10.07 1.82 10.19
N LEU A 79 -9.47 2.75 10.96
CA LEU A 79 -8.04 3.00 10.93
C LEU A 79 -7.20 1.78 11.34
N LYS A 80 -7.69 0.97 12.28
CA LYS A 80 -7.01 -0.25 12.70
C LYS A 80 -7.00 -1.33 11.62
N ASN A 81 -8.04 -1.38 10.79
CA ASN A 81 -8.22 -2.40 9.76
C ASN A 81 -7.77 -1.91 8.37
N LEU A 82 -7.32 -0.66 8.27
CA LEU A 82 -6.87 -0.08 7.01
C LEU A 82 -5.60 -0.79 6.51
N ASP A 83 -5.65 -1.31 5.29
CA ASP A 83 -4.48 -1.88 4.63
C ASP A 83 -3.54 -0.78 4.14
N MET A 84 -2.52 -0.50 4.93
CA MET A 84 -1.50 0.51 4.61
C MET A 84 -0.55 0.10 3.48
N ASN A 85 -0.62 -1.15 3.03
CA ASN A 85 0.32 -1.72 2.05
C ASN A 85 -0.27 -1.78 0.63
N SER A 86 -1.56 -1.48 0.49
CA SER A 86 -2.22 -1.45 -0.80
C SER A 86 -3.13 -0.25 -0.92
N LEU A 87 -3.17 0.32 -2.11
CA LEU A 87 -4.05 1.44 -2.44
C LEU A 87 -4.39 1.43 -3.93
N ARG A 88 -5.29 2.30 -4.34
CA ARG A 88 -5.60 2.57 -5.74
C ARG A 88 -5.32 4.03 -6.05
N LEU A 89 -4.87 4.31 -7.26
CA LEU A 89 -4.72 5.65 -7.77
C LEU A 89 -6.03 6.09 -8.42
N CYS A 90 -6.40 7.34 -8.18
CA CYS A 90 -7.58 7.94 -8.75
C CYS A 90 -7.14 8.98 -9.79
N PHE A 91 -7.73 8.92 -10.98
CA PHE A 91 -7.45 9.83 -12.09
C PHE A 91 -8.72 10.57 -12.46
N GLN A 92 -8.58 11.85 -12.73
CA GLN A 92 -9.67 12.68 -13.19
C GLN A 92 -9.16 13.71 -14.18
N VAL A 93 -9.85 13.86 -15.30
CA VAL A 93 -9.58 14.86 -16.31
C VAL A 93 -10.40 16.11 -16.01
N PHE A 94 -9.79 17.27 -16.17
CA PHE A 94 -10.44 18.56 -16.05
C PHE A 94 -10.35 19.29 -17.40
N ILE A 95 -11.49 19.71 -17.92
CA ILE A 95 -11.59 20.42 -19.19
C ILE A 95 -11.85 21.89 -18.87
N PRO A 96 -11.17 22.86 -19.54
CA PRO A 96 -11.47 24.28 -19.37
C PRO A 96 -12.95 24.59 -19.59
N GLY A 97 -13.53 25.36 -18.68
CA GLY A 97 -14.89 25.85 -18.78
C GLY A 97 -15.03 27.08 -19.69
N ALA A 98 -16.19 27.75 -19.64
CA ALA A 98 -16.48 28.92 -20.43
C ALA A 98 -15.72 30.17 -19.96
N GLU A 99 -15.50 30.30 -18.67
CA GLU A 99 -14.79 31.44 -18.08
C GLU A 99 -13.34 31.07 -17.72
N PRO A 100 -12.40 32.03 -17.80
CA PRO A 100 -11.02 31.80 -17.39
C PRO A 100 -10.91 31.34 -15.94
N GLY A 101 -10.35 30.15 -15.72
CA GLY A 101 -10.20 29.54 -14.39
C GLY A 101 -11.29 28.55 -14.01
N ASP A 102 -12.36 28.45 -14.80
CA ASP A 102 -13.36 27.41 -14.63
C ASP A 102 -12.91 26.10 -15.25
N TYR A 103 -13.23 25.00 -14.56
CA TYR A 103 -12.93 23.64 -15.03
C TYR A 103 -14.14 22.73 -14.84
N ILE A 104 -14.41 21.95 -15.86
CA ILE A 104 -15.44 20.90 -15.84
C ILE A 104 -14.72 19.58 -15.54
N ALA A 105 -15.10 18.96 -14.43
CA ALA A 105 -14.57 17.67 -14.04
C ALA A 105 -15.18 16.55 -14.90
N GLY A 106 -14.34 15.76 -15.52
CA GLY A 106 -14.73 14.51 -16.17
C GLY A 106 -14.97 13.37 -15.17
N PRO A 107 -15.33 12.20 -15.67
CA PRO A 107 -15.53 11.01 -14.82
C PRO A 107 -14.22 10.62 -14.12
N THR A 108 -14.37 10.11 -12.90
CA THR A 108 -13.25 9.59 -12.12
C THR A 108 -12.95 8.14 -12.52
N VAL A 109 -11.69 7.83 -12.75
CA VAL A 109 -11.19 6.48 -13.08
C VAL A 109 -10.24 6.03 -12.00
N VAL A 110 -10.33 4.76 -11.61
CA VAL A 110 -9.52 4.15 -10.55
C VAL A 110 -8.63 3.08 -11.15
N SER A 111 -7.36 3.05 -10.75
CA SER A 111 -6.39 2.03 -11.17
C SER A 111 -6.68 0.67 -10.56
N ASP A 112 -5.99 -0.33 -11.07
CA ASP A 112 -5.78 -1.57 -10.33
C ASP A 112 -5.09 -1.31 -8.99
N VAL A 113 -5.12 -2.30 -8.09
CA VAL A 113 -4.48 -2.21 -6.78
C VAL A 113 -2.97 -2.09 -6.93
N VAL A 114 -2.44 -1.00 -6.42
CA VAL A 114 -0.99 -0.79 -6.26
C VAL A 114 -0.59 -1.27 -4.89
N LYS A 115 0.35 -2.20 -4.82
CA LYS A 115 0.83 -2.79 -3.58
C LYS A 115 2.27 -2.38 -3.29
N ASP A 116 2.59 -2.23 -2.01
CA ASP A 116 3.97 -1.99 -1.58
C ASP A 116 4.84 -3.20 -1.97
N LYS A 117 5.89 -2.96 -2.74
CA LYS A 117 6.82 -4.01 -3.20
C LYS A 117 7.44 -4.77 -2.03
N ARG A 118 7.67 -4.10 -0.90
CA ARG A 118 8.25 -4.72 0.31
C ARG A 118 7.36 -5.80 0.92
N VAL A 119 6.04 -5.69 0.74
CA VAL A 119 5.05 -6.67 1.22
C VAL A 119 4.87 -7.81 0.21
N HIS A 120 5.20 -7.56 -1.05
CA HIS A 120 5.11 -8.56 -2.11
C HIS A 120 6.29 -9.53 -2.17
N GLU A 121 7.39 -9.22 -1.53
CA GLU A 121 8.42 -10.21 -1.32
C GLU A 121 7.92 -11.23 -0.30
N ARG A 122 7.08 -12.17 -0.79
CA ARG A 122 6.72 -13.36 -0.01
C ARG A 122 8.01 -13.96 0.53
N LEU A 123 7.99 -14.35 1.80
CA LEU A 123 9.09 -15.12 2.35
C LEU A 123 9.45 -16.24 1.37
N LYS A 124 10.64 -16.17 0.83
CA LYS A 124 11.20 -17.24 -0.02
C LYS A 124 12.35 -17.88 0.74
N ILE A 125 12.33 -19.17 0.82
CA ILE A 125 13.52 -19.93 1.21
C ILE A 125 14.39 -19.98 -0.04
N ILE A 126 15.58 -19.36 0.03
CA ILE A 126 16.55 -19.30 -1.06
C ILE A 126 17.36 -20.59 -1.04
N ASP A 127 17.79 -20.98 0.15
CA ASP A 127 18.57 -22.21 0.36
C ASP A 127 18.40 -22.70 1.80
N ILE A 128 18.61 -24.00 2.02
CA ILE A 128 18.57 -24.63 3.34
C ILE A 128 19.61 -25.74 3.38
N SER A 129 20.46 -25.73 4.43
CA SER A 129 21.51 -26.72 4.58
C SER A 129 21.00 -28.16 4.77
N ASP A 130 19.87 -28.29 5.43
CA ASP A 130 19.19 -29.55 5.70
C ASP A 130 17.71 -29.35 5.98
N ASN A 131 16.88 -30.29 5.51
CA ASN A 131 15.44 -30.29 5.73
C ASN A 131 14.96 -31.29 6.80
N PHE A 132 15.90 -31.95 7.47
CA PHE A 132 15.60 -32.93 8.54
C PHE A 132 16.58 -32.81 9.70
N ALA A 133 16.13 -33.22 10.87
CA ALA A 133 16.94 -33.39 12.06
C ALA A 133 16.51 -34.65 12.82
N THR A 134 17.41 -35.20 13.63
CA THR A 134 17.07 -36.35 14.49
C THR A 134 16.45 -35.83 15.79
N VAL A 135 15.65 -36.67 16.46
CA VAL A 135 15.06 -36.36 17.76
C VAL A 135 16.12 -36.16 18.86
N LYS A 136 17.34 -36.60 18.64
CA LYS A 136 18.48 -36.37 19.57
C LYS A 136 18.94 -34.90 19.56
N GLY A 137 18.49 -34.11 18.62
CA GLY A 137 18.88 -32.70 18.48
C GLY A 137 20.32 -32.51 18.03
N ASN A 138 20.91 -31.37 18.43
CA ASN A 138 22.29 -30.96 18.19
C ASN A 138 22.71 -30.82 16.70
N LYS A 139 21.74 -30.77 15.77
CA LYS A 139 22.01 -30.47 14.37
C LYS A 139 21.74 -29.00 14.08
N LYS A 140 22.76 -28.28 13.60
CA LYS A 140 22.59 -26.90 13.12
C LYS A 140 22.03 -26.95 11.72
N ILE A 141 20.89 -26.27 11.52
CA ILE A 141 20.29 -26.06 10.21
C ILE A 141 20.44 -24.57 9.89
N ILE A 142 20.96 -24.25 8.73
CA ILE A 142 21.11 -22.89 8.22
C ILE A 142 20.09 -22.70 7.09
N MET A 143 19.31 -21.66 7.19
CA MET A 143 18.31 -21.32 6.19
C MET A 143 18.53 -19.89 5.69
N PHE A 144 18.66 -19.73 4.39
CA PHE A 144 18.72 -18.44 3.74
C PHE A 144 17.34 -18.08 3.20
N THR A 145 16.85 -16.93 3.61
CA THR A 145 15.52 -16.43 3.19
C THR A 145 15.62 -15.03 2.63
N THR A 146 14.58 -14.57 1.94
CA THR A 146 14.37 -13.14 1.71
C THR A 146 14.27 -12.42 3.06
N LYS A 147 14.40 -11.07 3.02
CA LYS A 147 14.35 -10.27 4.26
C LYS A 147 13.06 -10.55 5.03
N VAL A 148 13.21 -10.93 6.28
CA VAL A 148 12.12 -11.22 7.23
C VAL A 148 12.50 -10.66 8.60
N ASN A 149 11.51 -10.18 9.36
CA ASN A 149 11.73 -9.84 10.77
C ASN A 149 11.70 -11.13 11.59
N LYS A 150 12.52 -11.18 12.64
CA LYS A 150 12.62 -12.37 13.50
C LYS A 150 11.29 -12.74 14.19
N ASP A 151 10.45 -11.75 14.44
CA ASP A 151 9.17 -11.92 15.12
C ASP A 151 8.05 -12.37 14.17
N ASP A 152 8.33 -12.36 12.84
CA ASP A 152 7.39 -12.72 11.79
C ASP A 152 7.65 -14.14 11.22
N ILE A 153 8.59 -14.89 11.80
CA ILE A 153 8.96 -16.21 11.31
C ILE A 153 8.91 -17.25 12.42
N GLU A 154 8.29 -18.36 12.13
CA GLU A 154 8.30 -19.58 12.91
C GLU A 154 8.76 -20.75 12.06
N VAL A 155 9.59 -21.62 12.62
CA VAL A 155 10.00 -22.87 11.97
C VAL A 155 9.41 -24.06 12.71
N HIS A 156 8.67 -24.87 11.99
CA HIS A 156 8.02 -26.07 12.51
C HIS A 156 8.68 -27.31 11.95
N PHE A 157 9.08 -28.21 12.82
CA PHE A 157 9.44 -29.57 12.45
C PHE A 157 8.25 -30.49 12.70
N ALA A 158 7.95 -31.36 11.75
CA ALA A 158 6.87 -32.32 11.86
C ALA A 158 7.41 -33.75 11.69
N PHE A 159 6.91 -34.66 12.51
CA PHE A 159 7.14 -36.11 12.35
C PHE A 159 5.77 -36.80 12.42
N GLY A 160 5.32 -37.37 11.31
CA GLY A 160 3.97 -37.91 11.22
C GLY A 160 2.91 -36.83 11.48
N HIS A 161 2.02 -37.08 12.45
CA HIS A 161 0.99 -36.13 12.87
C HIS A 161 1.42 -35.20 14.02
N SER A 162 2.62 -35.35 14.56
CA SER A 162 3.14 -34.55 15.68
C SER A 162 3.91 -33.34 15.16
N LYS A 163 3.62 -32.15 15.72
CA LYS A 163 4.34 -30.91 15.47
C LYS A 163 5.25 -30.59 16.63
N PHE A 164 6.48 -30.20 16.36
CA PHE A 164 7.45 -29.75 17.33
C PHE A 164 7.78 -28.29 17.09
N TYR A 165 7.77 -27.47 18.13
CA TYR A 165 8.06 -26.05 18.06
C TYR A 165 9.49 -25.81 18.56
N PHE A 166 10.25 -25.01 17.81
CA PHE A 166 11.58 -24.61 18.24
C PHE A 166 11.62 -23.08 18.36
N LEU A 167 12.10 -22.61 19.50
CA LEU A 167 12.39 -21.20 19.70
C LEU A 167 13.73 -20.85 19.07
N PHE A 168 13.74 -19.81 18.23
CA PHE A 168 14.98 -19.24 17.74
C PHE A 168 15.69 -18.48 18.85
N GLN A 169 16.92 -18.85 19.16
CA GLN A 169 17.84 -17.97 19.88
C GLN A 169 18.75 -17.28 18.87
N ASN A 170 18.74 -15.95 18.88
CA ASN A 170 19.72 -15.16 18.15
C ASN A 170 21.03 -15.17 18.92
N PHE A 171 22.11 -15.34 18.20
CA PHE A 171 23.46 -15.03 18.62
C PHE A 171 23.91 -13.74 17.97
#